data_e2f213ad6762c82aa1c8d48105effae3
#
_entry.id   e2f213ad6762c82aa1c8d48105effae3
#
_cell.length_a   1.000
_cell.length_b   1.000
_cell.length_c   1.000
_cell.angle_alpha   90.00
_cell.angle_beta   90.00
_cell.angle_gamma   90.00
#
_symmetry.space_group_name_H-M   'P 1'
#
loop_
_entity.id
_entity.type
_entity.pdbx_description
1 polymer ?
#
loop_
_entity_poly.entity_id
_entity_poly.type
_entity_poly.pdbx_seq_one_letter_code
_entity_poly.pdbx_strand_id
1 'polypeptide(L)'
;MKKIEAIIRPERFPAISAALQETERNGMTVSEVRGHGSEICAVQVWRGRQYKVNLHQKLKLEIVVQDADVDHVVNMIIDGAQTGAHGDGRIFVSHVESAIRIRTGEVGDRAITNGRVVKLSPKEETENNEVVEVVDKGVGSANQAYLKLQKDSQRANNYVRP
;
A
#
# COMPACT_ATOMS: atom_id res chain seq x y z
N MET A 1 1.53 7.52 -6.66
CA MET A 1 1.38 6.32 -5.81
C MET A 1 0.31 6.54 -4.75
N LYS A 2 -0.43 5.50 -4.39
CA LYS A 2 -1.43 5.53 -3.31
C LYS A 2 -1.22 4.34 -2.36
N LYS A 3 -1.50 4.58 -1.07
CA LYS A 3 -1.64 3.53 -0.07
C LYS A 3 -3.11 3.20 0.09
N ILE A 4 -3.44 1.95 -0.10
CA ILE A 4 -4.74 1.37 0.19
C ILE A 4 -4.63 0.71 1.56
N GLU A 5 -5.45 1.15 2.50
CA GLU A 5 -5.59 0.56 3.82
C GLU A 5 -7.01 0.00 3.93
N ALA A 6 -7.13 -1.30 4.09
CA ALA A 6 -8.42 -1.97 4.19
C ALA A 6 -8.55 -2.67 5.55
N ILE A 7 -9.61 -2.36 6.29
CA ILE A 7 -10.00 -3.07 7.50
C ILE A 7 -11.07 -4.07 7.12
N ILE A 8 -10.81 -5.36 7.30
CA ILE A 8 -11.67 -6.44 6.84
C ILE A 8 -11.96 -7.47 7.96
N ARG A 9 -12.92 -8.35 7.71
CA ARG A 9 -13.13 -9.55 8.53
C ARG A 9 -12.02 -10.56 8.29
N PRO A 10 -11.48 -11.23 9.35
CA PRO A 10 -10.40 -12.21 9.18
C PRO A 10 -10.75 -13.35 8.21
N GLU A 11 -11.99 -13.83 8.24
CA GLU A 11 -12.48 -14.93 7.41
C GLU A 11 -12.52 -14.61 5.90
N ARG A 12 -12.45 -13.33 5.53
CA ARG A 12 -12.45 -12.87 4.13
C ARG A 12 -11.05 -12.75 3.53
N PHE A 13 -10.04 -12.78 4.38
CA PHE A 13 -8.64 -12.63 3.95
C PHE A 13 -8.18 -13.66 2.90
N PRO A 14 -8.51 -14.97 3.01
CA PRO A 14 -8.06 -15.94 2.02
C PRO A 14 -8.51 -15.62 0.58
N ALA A 15 -9.76 -15.17 0.41
CA ALA A 15 -10.30 -14.80 -0.91
C ALA A 15 -9.59 -13.59 -1.49
N ILE A 16 -9.36 -12.55 -0.66
CA ILE A 16 -8.65 -11.33 -1.07
C ILE A 16 -7.19 -11.64 -1.40
N SER A 17 -6.52 -12.45 -0.57
CA SER A 17 -5.13 -12.81 -0.77
C SER A 17 -4.95 -13.60 -2.08
N ALA A 18 -5.83 -14.53 -2.40
CA ALA A 18 -5.80 -15.28 -3.65
C ALA A 18 -5.96 -14.34 -4.86
N ALA A 19 -6.97 -13.47 -4.84
CA ALA A 19 -7.20 -12.52 -5.91
C ALA A 19 -6.00 -11.57 -6.13
N LEU A 20 -5.40 -11.05 -5.06
CA LEU A 20 -4.24 -10.16 -5.15
C LEU A 20 -2.97 -10.87 -5.66
N GLN A 21 -2.79 -12.17 -5.35
CA GLN A 21 -1.66 -12.95 -5.85
C GLN A 21 -1.70 -13.15 -7.37
N GLU A 22 -2.89 -13.27 -7.95
CA GLU A 22 -3.06 -13.41 -9.40
C GLU A 22 -2.56 -12.18 -10.17
N THR A 23 -2.54 -11.01 -9.54
CA THR A 23 -2.08 -9.76 -10.19
C THR A 23 -0.57 -9.61 -10.24
N GLU A 24 0.21 -10.53 -9.66
CA GLU A 24 1.69 -10.53 -9.60
C GLU A 24 2.32 -9.21 -9.04
N ARG A 25 1.53 -8.27 -8.49
CA ARG A 25 1.97 -6.89 -8.41
C ARG A 25 2.35 -6.38 -7.03
N ASN A 26 1.87 -6.95 -5.92
CA ASN A 26 1.97 -6.12 -4.73
C ASN A 26 2.42 -6.86 -3.49
N GLY A 27 3.46 -6.32 -2.88
CA GLY A 27 3.72 -6.56 -1.47
C GLY A 27 2.53 -6.05 -0.65
N MET A 28 2.03 -6.88 0.25
CA MET A 28 0.95 -6.56 1.17
C MET A 28 1.44 -6.77 2.60
N THR A 29 1.16 -5.81 3.46
CA THR A 29 1.35 -5.95 4.90
C THR A 29 0.01 -6.25 5.55
N VAL A 30 -0.02 -7.24 6.44
CA VAL A 30 -1.22 -7.65 7.18
C VAL A 30 -0.96 -7.49 8.66
N SER A 31 -1.87 -6.82 9.36
CA SER A 31 -1.82 -6.64 10.81
C SER A 31 -3.14 -7.05 11.44
N GLU A 32 -3.06 -7.79 12.56
CA GLU A 32 -4.23 -8.06 13.38
C GLU A 32 -4.59 -6.81 14.19
N VAL A 33 -5.84 -6.40 14.08
CA VAL A 33 -6.36 -5.23 14.78
C VAL A 33 -7.69 -5.55 15.46
N ARG A 34 -8.09 -4.72 16.40
CA ARG A 34 -9.41 -4.80 17.02
C ARG A 34 -10.15 -3.50 16.77
N GLY A 35 -11.39 -3.62 16.29
CA GLY A 35 -12.22 -2.48 15.94
C GLY A 35 -13.57 -2.52 16.65
N HIS A 36 -14.12 -1.33 16.87
CA HIS A 36 -15.51 -1.11 17.26
C HIS A 36 -16.24 -0.40 16.12
N GLY A 37 -17.43 -0.86 15.82
CA GLY A 37 -18.25 -0.30 14.76
C GLY A 37 -19.74 -0.55 15.01
N SER A 38 -20.53 -0.55 13.93
CA SER A 38 -21.98 -0.81 13.97
C SER A 38 -22.35 -2.30 14.15
N GLU A 39 -21.37 -3.17 14.37
CA GLU A 39 -21.60 -4.58 14.65
C GLU A 39 -22.29 -4.75 16.02
N ILE A 40 -23.16 -5.73 16.12
CA ILE A 40 -23.83 -6.06 17.38
C ILE A 40 -22.78 -6.61 18.34
N CYS A 41 -22.66 -5.97 19.51
CA CYS A 41 -21.75 -6.43 20.55
C CYS A 41 -22.13 -7.83 21.03
N ALA A 42 -21.21 -8.79 20.92
CA ALA A 42 -21.40 -10.11 21.48
C ALA A 42 -21.40 -10.02 23.02
N VAL A 43 -22.45 -10.56 23.66
CA VAL A 43 -22.51 -10.71 25.10
C VAL A 43 -21.88 -12.04 25.46
N GLN A 44 -20.77 -12.02 26.15
CA GLN A 44 -20.15 -13.24 26.70
C GLN A 44 -20.50 -13.35 28.19
N VAL A 45 -20.75 -14.58 28.64
CA VAL A 45 -21.02 -14.87 30.05
C VAL A 45 -19.81 -15.60 30.64
N TRP A 46 -19.18 -14.99 31.65
CA TRP A 46 -18.11 -15.61 32.41
C TRP A 46 -18.48 -15.63 33.89
N ARG A 47 -18.50 -16.80 34.50
CA ARG A 47 -18.85 -16.99 35.93
C ARG A 47 -20.16 -16.31 36.33
N GLY A 48 -21.20 -16.41 35.45
CA GLY A 48 -22.52 -15.80 35.70
C GLY A 48 -22.61 -14.29 35.51
N ARG A 49 -21.50 -13.62 35.10
CA ARG A 49 -21.49 -12.18 34.76
C ARG A 49 -21.45 -11.99 33.26
N GLN A 50 -22.27 -11.07 32.76
CA GLN A 50 -22.29 -10.69 31.36
C GLN A 50 -21.23 -9.63 31.08
N TYR A 51 -20.41 -9.89 30.04
CA TYR A 51 -19.41 -8.93 29.55
C TYR A 51 -19.79 -8.58 28.10
N LYS A 52 -19.90 -7.29 27.80
CA LYS A 52 -20.03 -6.84 26.41
C LYS A 52 -18.64 -6.80 25.77
N VAL A 53 -18.44 -7.62 24.74
CA VAL A 53 -17.23 -7.54 23.92
C VAL A 53 -17.44 -6.42 22.90
N ASN A 54 -16.85 -5.27 23.15
CA ASN A 54 -17.00 -4.09 22.29
C ASN A 54 -15.97 -4.03 21.15
N LEU A 55 -14.96 -4.92 21.16
CA LEU A 55 -13.91 -4.93 20.15
C LEU A 55 -13.93 -6.25 19.39
N HIS A 56 -14.18 -6.17 18.09
CA HIS A 56 -14.14 -7.31 17.17
C HIS A 56 -12.76 -7.45 16.55
N GLN A 57 -12.30 -8.69 16.39
CA GLN A 57 -11.06 -8.98 15.66
C GLN A 57 -11.24 -8.64 14.19
N LYS A 58 -10.28 -7.93 13.63
CA LYS A 58 -10.20 -7.52 12.23
C LYS A 58 -8.78 -7.70 11.71
N LEU A 59 -8.64 -7.71 10.41
CA LEU A 59 -7.34 -7.58 9.75
C LEU A 59 -7.26 -6.22 9.06
N LYS A 60 -6.11 -5.60 9.19
CA LYS A 60 -5.74 -4.40 8.45
C LYS A 60 -4.76 -4.82 7.35
N LEU A 61 -5.13 -4.57 6.11
CA LEU A 61 -4.29 -4.74 4.93
C LEU A 61 -3.72 -3.39 4.54
N GLU A 62 -2.43 -3.33 4.25
CA GLU A 62 -1.77 -2.14 3.73
C GLU A 62 -1.04 -2.50 2.44
N ILE A 63 -1.41 -1.84 1.35
CA ILE A 63 -0.90 -2.10 0.00
C ILE A 63 -0.55 -0.75 -0.63
N VAL A 64 0.65 -0.61 -1.19
CA VAL A 64 1.04 0.58 -1.95
C VAL A 64 1.03 0.24 -3.43
N VAL A 65 0.30 1.03 -4.21
CA VAL A 65 0.10 0.80 -5.65
C VAL A 65 0.36 2.06 -6.46
N GLN A 66 0.55 1.90 -7.77
CA GLN A 66 0.54 3.01 -8.71
C GLN A 66 -0.86 3.62 -8.82
N ASP A 67 -0.96 4.89 -9.20
CA ASP A 67 -2.25 5.58 -9.31
C ASP A 67 -3.20 4.87 -10.30
N ALA A 68 -2.67 4.29 -11.37
CA ALA A 68 -3.44 3.56 -12.38
C ALA A 68 -4.06 2.24 -11.87
N ASP A 69 -3.47 1.64 -10.84
CA ASP A 69 -3.90 0.33 -10.31
C ASP A 69 -4.88 0.44 -9.14
N VAL A 70 -5.14 1.66 -8.63
CA VAL A 70 -5.94 1.89 -7.42
C VAL A 70 -7.33 1.29 -7.53
N ASP A 71 -8.07 1.65 -8.57
CA ASP A 71 -9.46 1.23 -8.73
C ASP A 71 -9.55 -0.28 -8.90
N HIS A 72 -8.61 -0.89 -9.62
CA HIS A 72 -8.55 -2.33 -9.81
C HIS A 72 -8.36 -3.06 -8.48
N VAL A 73 -7.36 -2.65 -7.68
CA VAL A 73 -7.08 -3.28 -6.38
C VAL A 73 -8.21 -3.04 -5.37
N VAL A 74 -8.80 -1.85 -5.35
CA VAL A 74 -9.96 -1.54 -4.49
C VAL A 74 -11.14 -2.44 -4.82
N ASN A 75 -11.48 -2.62 -6.11
CA ASN A 75 -12.57 -3.49 -6.53
C ASN A 75 -12.32 -4.96 -6.14
N MET A 76 -11.11 -5.47 -6.31
CA MET A 76 -10.75 -6.82 -5.87
C MET A 76 -10.94 -7.02 -4.36
N ILE A 77 -10.57 -6.01 -3.55
CA ILE A 77 -10.79 -6.07 -2.11
C ILE A 77 -12.28 -6.04 -1.78
N ILE A 78 -13.07 -5.20 -2.46
CA ILE A 78 -14.52 -5.13 -2.25
C ILE A 78 -15.15 -6.48 -2.58
N ASP A 79 -14.88 -7.05 -3.75
CA ASP A 79 -15.45 -8.32 -4.21
C ASP A 79 -15.11 -9.47 -3.25
N GLY A 80 -13.89 -9.50 -2.72
CA GLY A 80 -13.46 -10.51 -1.75
C GLY A 80 -14.00 -10.29 -0.33
N ALA A 81 -14.18 -9.03 0.09
CA ALA A 81 -14.54 -8.68 1.46
C ALA A 81 -16.05 -8.58 1.71
N GLN A 82 -16.81 -8.14 0.72
CA GLN A 82 -18.22 -7.79 0.86
C GLN A 82 -19.08 -9.01 1.22
N THR A 83 -19.89 -8.87 2.26
CA THR A 83 -20.94 -9.84 2.64
C THR A 83 -22.33 -9.21 2.65
N GLY A 84 -22.41 -7.87 2.65
CA GLY A 84 -23.64 -7.11 2.82
C GLY A 84 -24.06 -6.93 4.29
N ALA A 85 -23.31 -7.49 5.23
CA ALA A 85 -23.61 -7.38 6.64
C ALA A 85 -22.84 -6.21 7.30
N HIS A 86 -23.38 -5.71 8.42
CA HIS A 86 -22.66 -4.74 9.23
C HIS A 86 -21.32 -5.31 9.69
N GLY A 87 -20.24 -4.53 9.55
CA GLY A 87 -18.90 -4.94 9.97
C GLY A 87 -18.02 -5.51 8.87
N ASP A 88 -18.39 -5.41 7.60
CA ASP A 88 -17.54 -5.78 6.45
C ASP A 88 -16.23 -4.99 6.40
N GLY A 89 -16.21 -3.82 7.02
CA GLY A 89 -15.02 -3.00 7.12
C GLY A 89 -15.06 -1.74 6.28
N ARG A 90 -13.87 -1.16 6.05
CA ARG A 90 -13.70 0.07 5.26
C ARG A 90 -12.37 0.06 4.53
N ILE A 91 -12.34 0.75 3.41
CA ILE A 91 -11.12 0.98 2.64
C ILE A 91 -10.82 2.48 2.68
N PHE A 92 -9.56 2.80 2.93
CA PHE A 92 -9.02 4.15 2.89
C PHE A 92 -7.95 4.21 1.81
N VAL A 93 -7.96 5.28 1.01
CA VAL A 93 -6.95 5.52 -0.01
C VAL A 93 -6.28 6.85 0.31
N SER A 94 -4.98 6.83 0.50
CA SER A 94 -4.19 8.01 0.82
C SER A 94 -3.02 8.17 -0.15
N HIS A 95 -2.54 9.41 -0.31
CA HIS A 95 -1.37 9.71 -1.13
C HIS A 95 -0.10 9.22 -0.41
N VAL A 96 0.83 8.61 -1.18
CA VAL A 96 2.18 8.29 -0.72
C VAL A 96 3.14 9.24 -1.41
N GLU A 97 3.79 10.09 -0.63
CA GLU A 97 4.74 11.08 -1.15
C GLU A 97 5.98 10.42 -1.73
N SER A 98 6.51 9.42 -1.04
CA SER A 98 7.71 8.69 -1.48
C SER A 98 7.69 7.25 -0.99
N ALA A 99 8.26 6.34 -1.77
CA ALA A 99 8.55 4.97 -1.39
C ALA A 99 10.00 4.65 -1.72
N ILE A 100 10.69 3.94 -0.82
CA ILE A 100 12.09 3.56 -0.99
C ILE A 100 12.21 2.07 -0.67
N ARG A 101 12.77 1.31 -1.61
CA ARG A 101 13.03 -0.11 -1.39
C ARG A 101 14.31 -0.28 -0.58
N ILE A 102 14.20 -0.83 0.63
CA ILE A 102 15.35 -0.95 1.56
C ILE A 102 16.51 -1.73 0.94
N ARG A 103 16.21 -2.84 0.23
CA ARG A 103 17.23 -3.72 -0.34
C ARG A 103 18.09 -3.08 -1.42
N THR A 104 17.51 -2.23 -2.27
CA THR A 104 18.16 -1.68 -3.48
C THR A 104 18.32 -0.18 -3.47
N GLY A 105 17.64 0.53 -2.57
CA GLY A 105 17.60 2.00 -2.56
C GLY A 105 16.77 2.63 -3.69
N GLU A 106 16.05 1.82 -4.48
CA GLU A 106 15.16 2.32 -5.52
C GLU A 106 14.06 3.21 -4.93
N VAL A 107 13.69 4.26 -5.64
CA VAL A 107 12.74 5.28 -5.17
C VAL A 107 11.54 5.37 -6.11
N GLY A 108 10.39 5.75 -5.57
CA GLY A 108 9.15 5.99 -6.31
C GLY A 108 8.53 4.69 -6.83
N ASP A 109 7.97 4.71 -8.04
CA ASP A 109 7.26 3.57 -8.62
C ASP A 109 8.12 2.32 -8.77
N ARG A 110 9.42 2.48 -8.98
CA ARG A 110 10.37 1.35 -9.01
C ARG A 110 10.49 0.64 -7.66
N ALA A 111 10.31 1.35 -6.57
CA ALA A 111 10.37 0.78 -5.23
C ALA A 111 9.19 -0.15 -4.93
N ILE A 112 8.04 0.06 -5.57
CA ILE A 112 6.81 -0.70 -5.33
C ILE A 112 6.55 -1.78 -6.38
N THR A 113 7.21 -1.75 -7.56
CA THR A 113 7.10 -2.79 -8.58
C THR A 113 8.07 -3.94 -8.29
N ASN A 114 7.58 -5.17 -8.28
CA ASN A 114 8.44 -6.34 -8.16
C ASN A 114 9.24 -6.52 -9.45
N GLY A 115 10.43 -5.93 -9.52
CA GLY A 115 11.56 -6.19 -10.42
C GLY A 115 11.39 -6.84 -11.81
N ARG A 116 10.19 -7.02 -12.32
CA ARG A 116 9.94 -7.30 -13.72
C ARG A 116 10.04 -5.99 -14.48
N VAL A 117 11.16 -5.82 -15.15
CA VAL A 117 11.28 -4.87 -16.25
C VAL A 117 10.15 -5.23 -17.23
N VAL A 118 9.07 -4.45 -17.19
CA VAL A 118 8.15 -4.45 -18.33
C VAL A 118 8.99 -3.98 -19.49
N LYS A 119 9.35 -4.90 -20.39
CA LYS A 119 9.85 -4.50 -21.70
C LYS A 119 8.73 -3.69 -22.33
N LEU A 120 8.86 -2.38 -22.24
CA LEU A 120 8.10 -1.48 -23.08
C LEU A 120 8.39 -1.93 -24.51
N SER A 121 7.37 -2.46 -25.19
CA SER A 121 7.44 -2.67 -26.63
C SER A 121 7.79 -1.33 -27.25
N PRO A 122 8.76 -1.28 -28.19
CA PRO A 122 9.20 -0.04 -28.80
C PRO A 122 8.09 0.46 -29.71
N LYS A 123 7.38 1.49 -29.28
CA LYS A 123 6.63 2.37 -30.17
C LYS A 123 7.00 3.81 -29.84
N GLU A 124 7.68 4.35 -30.84
CA GLU A 124 7.98 5.77 -31.07
C GLU A 124 9.12 6.38 -30.22
N GLU A 125 10.34 6.07 -30.70
CA GLU A 125 11.48 6.96 -30.55
C GLU A 125 11.28 8.18 -31.43
N THR A 126 11.18 9.36 -30.83
CA THR A 126 11.66 10.57 -31.47
C THR A 126 12.74 11.15 -30.60
N GLU A 127 13.95 11.02 -31.13
CA GLU A 127 15.17 11.79 -30.93
C GLU A 127 15.35 12.58 -29.63
N ASN A 128 16.20 12.07 -28.71
CA ASN A 128 17.40 12.82 -28.30
C ASN A 128 18.36 11.86 -27.57
N ASN A 129 19.49 11.64 -28.26
CA ASN A 129 20.65 10.90 -27.83
C ASN A 129 21.35 11.63 -26.67
N GLU A 130 21.40 11.04 -25.51
CA GLU A 130 22.56 11.13 -24.62
C GLU A 130 22.74 9.84 -23.84
N VAL A 131 23.76 9.12 -24.26
CA VAL A 131 24.24 7.89 -23.61
C VAL A 131 24.97 8.30 -22.34
N VAL A 132 24.43 8.02 -21.17
CA VAL A 132 25.16 8.06 -19.93
C VAL A 132 25.44 6.64 -19.48
N GLU A 133 26.70 6.27 -19.62
CA GLU A 133 27.28 5.04 -19.10
C GLU A 133 27.20 5.05 -17.57
N VAL A 134 26.40 4.16 -16.95
CA VAL A 134 26.35 4.02 -15.51
C VAL A 134 27.29 2.92 -15.08
N VAL A 135 28.46 3.32 -14.60
CA VAL A 135 29.41 2.46 -13.90
C VAL A 135 28.87 2.16 -12.50
N ASP A 136 28.68 0.88 -12.23
CA ASP A 136 28.30 0.29 -10.95
C ASP A 136 29.35 0.64 -9.87
N LYS A 137 28.94 1.43 -8.85
CA LYS A 137 29.69 1.59 -7.58
C LYS A 137 28.76 1.54 -6.40
N GLY A 138 28.99 0.51 -5.59
CA GLY A 138 28.25 0.06 -4.45
C GLY A 138 27.90 1.08 -3.34
N VAL A 139 26.86 0.72 -2.64
CA VAL A 139 26.44 1.03 -1.23
C VAL A 139 26.40 2.48 -0.74
N GLY A 140 26.87 3.48 -1.47
CA GLY A 140 26.85 4.89 -1.02
C GLY A 140 25.63 5.71 -1.46
N SER A 141 24.80 5.23 -2.38
CA SER A 141 23.85 6.08 -3.09
C SER A 141 22.50 6.28 -2.37
N ALA A 142 22.08 5.36 -1.52
CA ALA A 142 20.79 5.44 -0.83
C ALA A 142 20.73 6.62 0.16
N ASN A 143 21.83 6.87 0.86
CA ASN A 143 21.93 7.96 1.83
C ASN A 143 21.98 9.34 1.14
N GLN A 144 22.57 9.42 -0.06
CA GLN A 144 22.61 10.66 -0.85
C GLN A 144 21.26 10.97 -1.51
N ALA A 145 20.51 9.96 -1.93
CA ALA A 145 19.17 10.16 -2.48
C ALA A 145 18.20 10.67 -1.42
N TYR A 146 18.25 10.11 -0.21
CA TYR A 146 17.45 10.56 0.93
C TYR A 146 17.76 12.01 1.35
N LEU A 147 19.04 12.36 1.43
CA LEU A 147 19.48 13.73 1.76
C LEU A 147 19.11 14.75 0.67
N LYS A 148 19.05 14.33 -0.59
CA LYS A 148 18.62 15.20 -1.70
C LYS A 148 17.11 15.47 -1.63
N LEU A 149 16.32 14.46 -1.35
CA LEU A 149 14.86 14.62 -1.15
C LEU A 149 14.52 15.55 0.01
N GLN A 150 15.27 15.48 1.13
CA GLN A 150 15.07 16.39 2.25
C GLN A 150 15.42 17.85 1.89
N LYS A 151 16.47 18.07 1.10
CA LYS A 151 16.87 19.43 0.65
C LYS A 151 15.86 20.03 -0.32
N ASP A 152 15.30 19.23 -1.21
CA ASP A 152 14.32 19.69 -2.19
C ASP A 152 12.97 19.99 -1.52
N SER A 153 12.58 19.22 -0.52
CA SER A 153 11.39 19.47 0.30
C SER A 153 11.52 20.74 1.15
N GLN A 154 12.70 21.02 1.69
CA GLN A 154 12.97 22.28 2.42
C GLN A 154 13.00 23.51 1.51
N ARG A 155 13.46 23.37 0.27
CA ARG A 155 13.42 24.45 -0.73
C ARG A 155 12.00 24.79 -1.15
N ALA A 156 11.15 23.80 -1.35
CA ALA A 156 9.73 24.00 -1.69
C ALA A 156 8.96 24.75 -0.59
N ASN A 157 9.30 24.48 0.68
CA ASN A 157 8.62 25.11 1.82
C ASN A 157 9.05 26.56 2.10
N ASN A 158 10.19 26.99 1.57
CA ASN A 158 10.69 28.37 1.69
C ASN A 158 10.14 29.33 0.62
N TYR A 159 9.40 28.82 -0.38
CA TYR A 159 8.76 29.66 -1.40
C TYR A 159 7.34 30.09 -1.08
N VAL A 160 6.78 29.67 0.06
CA VAL A 160 5.43 30.04 0.51
C VAL A 160 5.53 30.85 1.80
N ARG A 161 6.02 32.07 1.73
CA ARG A 161 5.69 33.16 2.67
C ARG A 161 5.63 34.48 1.91
N PRO A 162 4.50 35.21 2.02
CA PRO A 162 4.41 36.58 1.52
C PRO A 162 5.28 37.55 2.32
#